data_004bda2ec7c96856a899f3778e8fb46f
#
_entry.id   004bda2ec7c96856a899f3778e8fb46f
#
_cell.length_a   1.000
_cell.length_b   1.000
_cell.length_c   1.000
_cell.angle_alpha   90.00
_cell.angle_beta   90.00
_cell.angle_gamma   90.00
#
_symmetry.space_group_name_H-M   'P 1'
#
loop_
_entity.id
_entity.type
_entity.pdbx_description
1 polymer ?
#
loop_
_entity_poly.entity_id
_entity_poly.type
_entity_poly.pdbx_seq_one_letter_code
_entity_poly.pdbx_strand_id
1 'polypeptide(L)'
;MIKLLGILGSPHPYGGSGSLLRCALYAAEELGCRVELVEVYRQRIEPCIGCVQDEEPTCRYPCIFEDYGREILEKLYQAEAYILATPVYWYGPSGPLKILIDRMTALENMVAFGEPSYVEGKVVGVITVGADAGATLTGAYLLTVLNAMGAMIPPWAHAYSHKGKEALFDDRAVMDAINVGRLTAGLALRVKGQEGPLTYMEDQELLVRIRERIFREKKAWEERHGAKEFESRP
;
A
#
# COMPACT_ATOMS: atom_id res chain seq x y z
N MET A 1 -14.30 14.19 -1.18
CA MET A 1 -13.35 13.50 -2.11
C MET A 1 -12.53 12.54 -1.28
N ILE A 2 -12.43 11.27 -1.69
CA ILE A 2 -11.63 10.25 -0.97
C ILE A 2 -10.15 10.49 -1.24
N LYS A 3 -9.33 10.56 -0.18
CA LYS A 3 -7.88 10.52 -0.26
C LYS A 3 -7.42 9.06 -0.09
N LEU A 4 -6.79 8.49 -1.12
CA LEU A 4 -6.29 7.11 -1.14
C LEU A 4 -4.77 7.12 -1.28
N LEU A 5 -4.07 6.48 -0.34
CA LEU A 5 -2.62 6.38 -0.38
C LEU A 5 -2.18 5.03 -0.96
N GLY A 6 -1.21 5.05 -1.86
CA GLY A 6 -0.43 3.89 -2.22
C GLY A 6 0.87 3.88 -1.42
N ILE A 7 1.11 2.84 -0.62
CA ILE A 7 2.32 2.67 0.17
C ILE A 7 3.21 1.62 -0.50
N LEU A 8 4.29 2.07 -1.10
CA LEU A 8 5.23 1.20 -1.82
C LEU A 8 6.38 0.75 -0.92
N GLY A 9 6.37 -0.53 -0.55
CA GLY A 9 7.44 -1.20 0.20
C GLY A 9 8.51 -1.81 -0.71
N SER A 10 8.82 -1.19 -1.85
CA SER A 10 9.84 -1.68 -2.78
C SER A 10 10.88 -0.59 -3.06
N PRO A 11 12.19 -0.95 -3.15
CA PRO A 11 13.21 -0.01 -3.60
C PRO A 11 13.13 0.30 -5.10
N HIS A 12 12.31 -0.46 -5.84
CA HIS A 12 12.14 -0.35 -7.29
C HIS A 12 10.79 0.30 -7.65
N PRO A 13 10.73 1.62 -7.92
CA PRO A 13 9.48 2.34 -8.15
C PRO A 13 8.62 1.77 -9.30
N TYR A 14 9.27 1.25 -10.34
CA TYR A 14 8.64 0.62 -11.50
C TYR A 14 8.94 -0.89 -11.61
N GLY A 15 9.36 -1.54 -10.51
CA GLY A 15 9.39 -2.99 -10.39
C GLY A 15 7.98 -3.58 -10.32
N GLY A 16 7.86 -4.90 -10.16
CA GLY A 16 6.56 -5.58 -10.14
C GLY A 16 5.57 -4.98 -9.15
N SER A 17 5.94 -4.84 -7.87
CA SER A 17 5.06 -4.26 -6.83
C SER A 17 4.70 -2.81 -7.13
N GLY A 18 5.67 -1.99 -7.58
CA GLY A 18 5.44 -0.59 -7.90
C GLY A 18 4.53 -0.40 -9.12
N SER A 19 4.67 -1.26 -10.14
CA SER A 19 3.82 -1.23 -11.33
C SER A 19 2.39 -1.65 -11.01
N LEU A 20 2.20 -2.75 -10.26
CA LEU A 20 0.85 -3.19 -9.86
C LEU A 20 0.17 -2.19 -8.92
N LEU A 21 0.93 -1.54 -8.02
CA LEU A 21 0.37 -0.47 -7.18
C LEU A 21 -0.16 0.69 -8.02
N ARG A 22 0.57 1.08 -9.06
CA ARG A 22 0.11 2.14 -9.99
C ARG A 22 -1.15 1.73 -10.74
N CYS A 23 -1.28 0.44 -11.12
CA CYS A 23 -2.53 -0.06 -11.70
C CYS A 23 -3.72 0.21 -10.77
N ALA A 24 -3.56 -0.10 -9.47
CA ALA A 24 -4.60 0.12 -8.47
C ALA A 24 -4.89 1.62 -8.26
N LEU A 25 -3.86 2.45 -8.17
CA LEU A 25 -4.03 3.89 -7.96
C LEU A 25 -4.74 4.56 -9.15
N TYR A 26 -4.37 4.22 -10.40
CA TYR A 26 -5.03 4.79 -11.58
C TYR A 26 -6.48 4.33 -11.70
N ALA A 27 -6.77 3.09 -11.31
CA ALA A 27 -8.15 2.62 -11.25
C ALA A 27 -8.99 3.35 -10.18
N ALA A 28 -8.39 3.77 -9.07
CA ALA A 28 -9.03 4.60 -8.06
C ALA A 28 -9.22 6.06 -8.52
N GLU A 29 -8.26 6.61 -9.29
CA GLU A 29 -8.40 7.94 -9.94
C GLU A 29 -9.61 8.00 -10.88
N GLU A 30 -9.87 6.93 -11.66
CA GLU A 30 -11.06 6.84 -12.53
C GLU A 30 -12.39 6.97 -11.76
N LEU A 31 -12.38 6.66 -10.45
CA LEU A 31 -13.52 6.85 -9.56
C LEU A 31 -13.54 8.22 -8.85
N GLY A 32 -12.67 9.14 -9.25
CA GLY A 32 -12.58 10.48 -8.67
C GLY A 32 -11.87 10.57 -7.32
N CYS A 33 -11.11 9.54 -6.92
CA CYS A 33 -10.27 9.61 -5.74
C CYS A 33 -9.03 10.48 -5.96
N ARG A 34 -8.62 11.22 -4.93
CA ARG A 34 -7.30 11.84 -4.89
C ARG A 34 -6.28 10.81 -4.43
N VAL A 35 -5.39 10.39 -5.31
CA VAL A 35 -4.36 9.40 -5.00
C VAL A 35 -3.01 10.06 -4.70
N GLU A 36 -2.26 9.44 -3.80
CA GLU A 36 -0.88 9.83 -3.48
C GLU A 36 -0.03 8.57 -3.33
N LEU A 37 1.15 8.54 -3.97
CA LEU A 37 2.12 7.46 -3.83
C LEU A 37 3.17 7.83 -2.77
N VAL A 38 3.37 6.95 -1.79
CA VAL A 38 4.38 7.04 -0.74
C VAL A 38 5.36 5.89 -0.87
N GLU A 39 6.64 6.19 -1.04
CA GLU A 39 7.72 5.21 -1.16
C GLU A 39 8.47 5.09 0.17
N VAL A 40 8.34 3.96 0.87
CA VAL A 40 8.95 3.77 2.21
C VAL A 40 10.47 3.67 2.16
N TYR A 41 11.05 3.41 0.98
CA TYR A 41 12.50 3.41 0.75
C TYR A 41 13.08 4.79 0.46
N ARG A 42 12.26 5.84 0.39
CA ARG A 42 12.73 7.17 0.01
C ARG A 42 13.68 7.76 1.05
N GLN A 43 13.39 7.51 2.32
CA GLN A 43 14.18 7.98 3.45
C GLN A 43 14.24 6.91 4.54
N ARG A 44 15.15 7.07 5.49
CA ARG A 44 15.25 6.16 6.64
C ARG A 44 14.04 6.31 7.55
N ILE A 45 13.51 5.17 7.98
CA ILE A 45 12.50 5.05 9.03
C ILE A 45 13.14 4.33 10.20
N GLU A 46 13.14 4.92 11.39
CA GLU A 46 13.68 4.29 12.59
C GLU A 46 12.78 3.12 13.03
N PRO A 47 13.36 1.97 13.41
CA PRO A 47 12.62 0.84 13.93
C PRO A 47 11.77 1.21 15.15
N CYS A 48 10.61 0.55 15.30
CA CYS A 48 9.79 0.67 16.49
C CYS A 48 10.57 0.14 17.71
N ILE A 49 10.55 0.89 18.82
CA ILE A 49 11.21 0.52 20.08
C ILE A 49 10.28 -0.14 21.09
N GLY A 50 9.00 -0.36 20.72
CA GLY A 50 8.04 -1.05 21.58
C GLY A 50 7.60 -0.24 22.81
N CYS A 51 7.61 1.08 22.77
CA CYS A 51 7.23 1.96 23.88
C CYS A 51 5.77 1.80 24.36
N VAL A 52 4.97 0.98 23.71
CA VAL A 52 3.65 0.54 24.16
C VAL A 52 3.70 -0.30 25.46
N GLN A 53 4.84 -0.90 25.77
CA GLN A 53 5.08 -1.72 26.95
C GLN A 53 5.70 -0.95 28.13
N ASP A 54 5.93 0.35 27.99
CA ASP A 54 6.47 1.19 29.06
C ASP A 54 5.44 1.30 30.20
N GLU A 55 5.91 1.48 31.45
CA GLU A 55 5.05 1.62 32.63
C GLU A 55 4.04 2.77 32.49
N GLU A 56 4.47 3.88 31.86
CA GLU A 56 3.58 4.92 31.37
C GLU A 56 3.42 4.78 29.85
N PRO A 57 2.22 4.47 29.33
CA PRO A 57 2.02 4.30 27.89
C PRO A 57 2.42 5.58 27.15
N THR A 58 3.52 5.51 26.39
CA THR A 58 4.01 6.63 25.60
C THR A 58 3.71 6.46 24.11
N CYS A 59 3.36 5.22 23.69
CA CYS A 59 3.02 4.92 22.31
C CYS A 59 1.66 5.52 21.92
N ARG A 60 1.69 6.67 21.31
CA ARG A 60 0.50 7.37 20.80
C ARG A 60 0.83 8.16 19.54
N TYR A 61 -0.20 8.59 18.84
CA TYR A 61 -0.06 9.53 17.74
C TYR A 61 0.09 10.98 18.27
N PRO A 62 1.04 11.76 17.70
CA PRO A 62 2.06 11.33 16.75
C PRO A 62 3.16 10.50 17.44
N CYS A 63 3.76 9.55 16.68
CA CYS A 63 4.87 8.74 17.19
C CYS A 63 6.03 9.61 17.68
N ILE A 64 6.78 9.13 18.69
CA ILE A 64 7.87 9.88 19.35
C ILE A 64 9.05 10.20 18.40
N PHE A 65 9.27 9.38 17.36
CA PHE A 65 10.34 9.62 16.40
C PHE A 65 9.96 10.74 15.42
N GLU A 66 10.85 11.68 15.23
CA GLU A 66 10.73 12.77 14.25
C GLU A 66 11.49 12.41 12.97
N ASP A 67 10.93 11.46 12.21
CA ASP A 67 11.52 10.88 11.03
C ASP A 67 10.49 10.73 9.89
N TYR A 68 10.94 10.20 8.75
CA TYR A 68 10.04 9.93 7.62
C TYR A 68 8.89 8.99 7.95
N GLY A 69 9.07 8.06 8.91
CA GLY A 69 8.00 7.20 9.40
C GLY A 69 6.86 7.99 10.01
N ARG A 70 7.15 9.04 10.81
CA ARG A 70 6.14 9.95 11.38
C ARG A 70 5.38 10.70 10.30
N GLU A 71 6.06 11.18 9.26
CA GLU A 71 5.41 11.85 8.12
C GLU A 71 4.43 10.90 7.39
N ILE A 72 4.81 9.62 7.24
CA ILE A 72 3.93 8.61 6.64
C ILE A 72 2.73 8.32 7.55
N LEU A 73 2.92 8.19 8.86
CA LEU A 73 1.82 8.00 9.81
C LEU A 73 0.82 9.16 9.78
N GLU A 74 1.29 10.39 9.63
CA GLU A 74 0.42 11.55 9.46
C GLU A 74 -0.43 11.45 8.17
N LYS A 75 0.18 11.04 7.06
CA LYS A 75 -0.55 10.81 5.81
C LYS A 75 -1.58 9.68 5.94
N LEU A 76 -1.23 8.59 6.63
CA LEU A 76 -2.14 7.49 6.92
C LEU A 76 -3.32 7.94 7.79
N TYR A 77 -3.07 8.76 8.81
CA TYR A 77 -4.12 9.34 9.66
C TYR A 77 -5.12 10.17 8.84
N GLN A 78 -4.62 10.97 7.89
CA GLN A 78 -5.45 11.86 7.07
C GLN A 78 -6.18 11.16 5.92
N ALA A 79 -5.78 9.95 5.52
CA ALA A 79 -6.38 9.23 4.40
C ALA A 79 -7.61 8.43 4.82
N GLU A 80 -8.57 8.25 3.90
CA GLU A 80 -9.73 7.37 4.07
C GLU A 80 -9.42 5.93 3.66
N ALA A 81 -8.45 5.75 2.76
CA ALA A 81 -8.08 4.43 2.27
C ALA A 81 -6.59 4.35 1.94
N TYR A 82 -6.03 3.14 1.95
CA TYR A 82 -4.66 2.90 1.49
C TYR A 82 -4.47 1.49 0.94
N ILE A 83 -3.50 1.39 0.04
CA ILE A 83 -3.10 0.12 -0.58
C ILE A 83 -1.62 -0.07 -0.30
N LEU A 84 -1.27 -1.16 0.39
CA LEU A 84 0.10 -1.55 0.65
C LEU A 84 0.59 -2.46 -0.46
N ALA A 85 1.73 -2.13 -1.07
CA ALA A 85 2.37 -2.97 -2.08
C ALA A 85 3.81 -3.31 -1.69
N THR A 86 4.18 -4.59 -1.75
CA THR A 86 5.50 -5.05 -1.31
C THR A 86 6.02 -6.20 -2.17
N PRO A 87 7.34 -6.28 -2.41
CA PRO A 87 7.97 -7.53 -2.79
C PRO A 87 7.88 -8.51 -1.62
N VAL A 88 7.91 -9.80 -1.94
CA VAL A 88 8.01 -10.87 -0.95
C VAL A 88 9.47 -11.13 -0.64
N TYR A 89 9.87 -10.90 0.60
CA TYR A 89 11.18 -11.25 1.13
C TYR A 89 11.04 -12.27 2.25
N TRP A 90 11.46 -13.51 2.00
CA TRP A 90 11.37 -14.58 2.97
C TRP A 90 9.96 -14.75 3.56
N TYR A 91 8.96 -14.85 2.66
CA TYR A 91 7.54 -15.06 3.01
C TYR A 91 6.88 -13.89 3.78
N GLY A 92 7.52 -12.73 3.81
CA GLY A 92 7.02 -11.53 4.48
C GLY A 92 7.17 -10.25 3.63
N PRO A 93 6.67 -9.13 4.13
CA PRO A 93 6.89 -7.84 3.49
C PRO A 93 8.35 -7.41 3.60
N SER A 94 8.76 -6.43 2.80
CA SER A 94 10.09 -5.85 2.90
C SER A 94 10.36 -5.27 4.30
N GLY A 95 11.63 -5.26 4.72
CA GLY A 95 12.02 -4.73 6.03
C GLY A 95 11.52 -3.33 6.32
N PRO A 96 11.72 -2.33 5.43
CA PRO A 96 11.20 -0.98 5.64
C PRO A 96 9.66 -0.91 5.74
N LEU A 97 8.93 -1.72 4.98
CA LEU A 97 7.47 -1.78 5.13
C LEU A 97 7.09 -2.41 6.48
N LYS A 98 7.80 -3.44 6.92
CA LYS A 98 7.56 -4.05 8.25
C LYS A 98 7.84 -3.05 9.38
N ILE A 99 8.91 -2.28 9.28
CA ILE A 99 9.21 -1.20 10.23
C ILE A 99 8.06 -0.19 10.28
N LEU A 100 7.53 0.22 9.14
CA LEU A 100 6.38 1.14 9.10
C LEU A 100 5.14 0.51 9.75
N ILE A 101 4.85 -0.77 9.49
CA ILE A 101 3.74 -1.50 10.12
C ILE A 101 3.89 -1.52 11.64
N ASP A 102 5.08 -1.79 12.16
CA ASP A 102 5.34 -1.76 13.60
C ASP A 102 5.13 -0.35 14.19
N ARG A 103 5.48 0.69 13.43
CA ARG A 103 5.26 2.09 13.80
C ARG A 103 3.78 2.50 13.74
N MET A 104 2.93 1.81 12.94
CA MET A 104 1.47 2.03 12.92
C MET A 104 0.80 1.70 14.26
N THR A 105 1.47 1.00 15.17
CA THR A 105 1.02 0.85 16.56
C THR A 105 0.68 2.20 17.20
N ALA A 106 1.38 3.29 16.84
CA ALA A 106 1.05 4.61 17.35
C ALA A 106 -0.33 5.14 16.90
N LEU A 107 -0.87 4.64 15.77
CA LEU A 107 -2.23 4.96 15.32
C LEU A 107 -3.27 4.04 15.98
N GLU A 108 -2.94 2.75 16.12
CA GLU A 108 -3.84 1.76 16.70
C GLU A 108 -3.98 1.94 18.21
N ASN A 109 -2.89 2.17 18.93
CA ASN A 109 -2.85 2.25 20.40
C ASN A 109 -3.58 3.49 20.98
N MET A 110 -4.20 4.33 20.15
CA MET A 110 -5.07 5.41 20.63
C MET A 110 -6.23 4.87 21.49
N VAL A 111 -6.59 3.59 21.32
CA VAL A 111 -7.58 2.89 22.15
C VAL A 111 -7.19 2.88 23.64
N ALA A 112 -5.90 2.84 23.97
CA ALA A 112 -5.41 2.91 25.34
C ALA A 112 -5.62 4.31 25.99
N PHE A 113 -5.87 5.32 25.17
CA PHE A 113 -6.15 6.70 25.62
C PHE A 113 -7.65 7.05 25.56
N GLY A 114 -8.53 6.06 25.33
CA GLY A 114 -9.98 6.25 25.25
C GLY A 114 -10.48 6.82 23.92
N GLU A 115 -9.64 6.82 22.90
CA GLU A 115 -9.99 7.19 21.54
C GLU A 115 -10.15 5.93 20.65
N PRO A 116 -10.87 6.00 19.52
CA PRO A 116 -10.85 4.89 18.56
C PRO A 116 -9.45 4.72 17.96
N SER A 117 -9.15 3.52 17.47
CA SER A 117 -7.97 3.34 16.62
C SER A 117 -8.04 4.30 15.42
N TYR A 118 -6.96 5.02 15.13
CA TYR A 118 -6.92 5.92 13.97
C TYR A 118 -6.81 5.18 12.62
N VAL A 119 -6.78 3.85 12.68
CA VAL A 119 -6.92 2.94 11.52
C VAL A 119 -8.36 2.47 11.37
N GLU A 120 -9.18 2.60 12.41
CA GLU A 120 -10.58 2.15 12.39
C GLU A 120 -11.38 2.85 11.30
N GLY A 121 -12.16 2.07 10.55
CA GLY A 121 -12.99 2.55 9.46
C GLY A 121 -12.24 2.94 8.18
N LYS A 122 -10.91 2.90 8.15
CA LYS A 122 -10.14 3.09 6.91
C LYS A 122 -10.18 1.82 6.06
N VAL A 123 -10.28 1.99 4.74
CA VAL A 123 -10.39 0.87 3.81
C VAL A 123 -9.02 0.49 3.25
N VAL A 124 -8.68 -0.80 3.26
CA VAL A 124 -7.33 -1.24 2.88
C VAL A 124 -7.34 -2.37 1.87
N GLY A 125 -6.41 -2.27 0.89
CA GLY A 125 -6.07 -3.33 -0.04
C GLY A 125 -4.57 -3.66 0.03
N VAL A 126 -4.19 -4.82 -0.48
CA VAL A 126 -2.79 -5.24 -0.50
C VAL A 126 -2.38 -5.80 -1.86
N ILE A 127 -1.11 -5.60 -2.21
CA ILE A 127 -0.49 -6.11 -3.43
C ILE A 127 0.85 -6.74 -3.06
N THR A 128 1.04 -8.00 -3.44
CA THR A 128 2.27 -8.73 -3.12
C THR A 128 2.89 -9.34 -4.37
N VAL A 129 4.20 -9.15 -4.56
CA VAL A 129 4.90 -9.68 -5.73
C VAL A 129 6.09 -10.51 -5.28
N GLY A 130 6.03 -11.82 -5.55
CA GLY A 130 7.12 -12.77 -5.36
C GLY A 130 7.81 -13.11 -6.67
N ALA A 131 8.94 -13.79 -6.57
CA ALA A 131 9.61 -14.37 -7.74
C ALA A 131 9.19 -15.83 -7.97
N ASP A 132 8.85 -16.54 -6.88
CA ASP A 132 8.55 -17.98 -6.88
C ASP A 132 7.44 -18.38 -5.92
N ALA A 133 7.46 -17.90 -4.67
CA ALA A 133 6.56 -18.32 -3.62
C ALA A 133 6.25 -17.20 -2.61
N GLY A 134 5.32 -17.46 -1.68
CA GLY A 134 5.06 -16.62 -0.50
C GLY A 134 4.16 -15.40 -0.72
N ALA A 135 3.77 -15.06 -1.96
CA ALA A 135 2.95 -13.87 -2.22
C ALA A 135 1.60 -13.94 -1.49
N THR A 136 0.91 -15.07 -1.56
CA THR A 136 -0.39 -15.26 -0.89
C THR A 136 -0.25 -15.20 0.64
N LEU A 137 0.80 -15.83 1.19
CA LEU A 137 1.06 -15.82 2.64
C LEU A 137 1.36 -14.39 3.14
N THR A 138 2.20 -13.65 2.42
CA THR A 138 2.49 -12.24 2.74
C THR A 138 1.23 -11.38 2.68
N GLY A 139 0.35 -11.60 1.68
CA GLY A 139 -0.92 -10.90 1.56
C GLY A 139 -1.86 -11.20 2.73
N ALA A 140 -2.00 -12.49 3.10
CA ALA A 140 -2.81 -12.90 4.24
C ALA A 140 -2.30 -12.28 5.56
N TYR A 141 -0.99 -12.26 5.77
CA TYR A 141 -0.37 -11.60 6.92
C TYR A 141 -0.74 -10.10 6.96
N LEU A 142 -0.56 -9.37 5.85
CA LEU A 142 -0.85 -7.94 5.79
C LEU A 142 -2.32 -7.65 6.05
N LEU A 143 -3.24 -8.40 5.44
CA LEU A 143 -4.69 -8.23 5.66
C LEU A 143 -5.06 -8.52 7.12
N THR A 144 -4.48 -9.56 7.74
CA THR A 144 -4.72 -9.89 9.15
C THR A 144 -4.27 -8.76 10.07
N VAL A 145 -3.05 -8.24 9.87
CA VAL A 145 -2.51 -7.15 10.70
C VAL A 145 -3.36 -5.87 10.56
N LEU A 146 -3.68 -5.48 9.32
CA LEU A 146 -4.46 -4.27 9.08
C LEU A 146 -5.89 -4.38 9.66
N ASN A 147 -6.53 -5.55 9.53
CA ASN A 147 -7.83 -5.78 10.13
C ASN A 147 -7.77 -5.77 11.66
N ALA A 148 -6.72 -6.34 12.26
CA ALA A 148 -6.51 -6.29 13.71
C ALA A 148 -6.33 -4.86 14.23
N MET A 149 -5.84 -3.93 13.41
CA MET A 149 -5.76 -2.49 13.72
C MET A 149 -7.10 -1.74 13.55
N GLY A 150 -8.15 -2.40 13.05
CA GLY A 150 -9.48 -1.81 12.83
C GLY A 150 -9.80 -1.44 11.39
N ALA A 151 -8.92 -1.74 10.43
CA ALA A 151 -9.19 -1.45 9.02
C ALA A 151 -10.29 -2.33 8.43
N MET A 152 -11.05 -1.77 7.50
CA MET A 152 -12.05 -2.47 6.69
C MET A 152 -11.42 -3.10 5.46
N ILE A 153 -11.70 -4.36 5.24
CA ILE A 153 -11.19 -5.12 4.08
C ILE A 153 -12.31 -5.23 3.03
N PRO A 154 -12.16 -4.65 1.83
CA PRO A 154 -13.14 -4.80 0.76
C PRO A 154 -13.11 -6.22 0.16
N PRO A 155 -14.12 -6.62 -0.62
CA PRO A 155 -14.02 -7.80 -1.46
C PRO A 155 -12.80 -7.70 -2.39
N TRP A 156 -12.13 -8.83 -2.67
CA TRP A 156 -10.99 -8.89 -3.59
C TRP A 156 -9.84 -7.95 -3.20
N ALA A 157 -9.59 -7.82 -1.91
CA ALA A 157 -8.62 -6.88 -1.34
C ALA A 157 -7.15 -7.25 -1.62
N HIS A 158 -6.86 -8.37 -2.27
CA HIS A 158 -5.50 -8.84 -2.50
C HIS A 158 -5.24 -9.18 -3.97
N ALA A 159 -4.27 -8.50 -4.56
CA ALA A 159 -3.67 -8.87 -5.84
C ALA A 159 -2.24 -9.39 -5.62
N TYR A 160 -1.85 -10.41 -6.40
CA TYR A 160 -0.50 -10.96 -6.29
C TYR A 160 0.03 -11.45 -7.63
N SER A 161 1.37 -11.51 -7.74
CA SER A 161 2.06 -12.14 -8.87
C SER A 161 3.32 -12.87 -8.39
N HIS A 162 3.66 -13.94 -9.08
CA HIS A 162 4.93 -14.68 -8.92
C HIS A 162 5.91 -14.39 -10.05
N LYS A 163 5.64 -13.41 -10.91
CA LYS A 163 6.50 -13.05 -12.05
C LYS A 163 7.54 -11.96 -11.73
N GLY A 164 7.73 -11.61 -10.46
CA GLY A 164 8.73 -10.65 -10.04
C GLY A 164 8.64 -9.32 -10.81
N LYS A 165 9.74 -8.91 -11.45
CA LYS A 165 9.80 -7.67 -12.26
C LYS A 165 8.88 -7.69 -13.49
N GLU A 166 8.43 -8.86 -13.91
CA GLU A 166 7.56 -9.06 -15.08
C GLU A 166 6.07 -9.07 -14.71
N ALA A 167 5.71 -8.75 -13.47
CA ALA A 167 4.33 -8.76 -13.00
C ALA A 167 3.37 -7.88 -13.84
N LEU A 168 3.89 -6.84 -14.50
CA LEU A 168 3.08 -6.01 -15.40
C LEU A 168 2.67 -6.74 -16.70
N PHE A 169 3.33 -7.84 -17.06
CA PHE A 169 2.95 -8.72 -18.17
C PHE A 169 2.06 -9.90 -17.73
N ASP A 170 1.67 -9.93 -16.46
CA ASP A 170 0.70 -10.88 -15.92
C ASP A 170 -0.69 -10.25 -15.95
N ASP A 171 -1.46 -10.54 -17.01
CA ASP A 171 -2.79 -9.95 -17.23
C ASP A 171 -3.72 -10.16 -16.04
N ARG A 172 -3.64 -11.34 -15.39
CA ARG A 172 -4.45 -11.63 -14.22
C ARG A 172 -4.05 -10.75 -13.04
N ALA A 173 -2.75 -10.66 -12.74
CA ALA A 173 -2.26 -9.82 -11.65
C ALA A 173 -2.56 -8.33 -11.88
N VAL A 174 -2.49 -7.86 -13.13
CA VAL A 174 -2.86 -6.49 -13.49
C VAL A 174 -4.36 -6.26 -13.30
N MET A 175 -5.21 -7.18 -13.75
CA MET A 175 -6.66 -7.10 -13.56
C MET A 175 -7.04 -7.14 -12.08
N ASP A 176 -6.41 -8.02 -11.30
CA ASP A 176 -6.62 -8.09 -9.85
C ASP A 176 -6.18 -6.78 -9.17
N ALA A 177 -5.03 -6.21 -9.55
CA ALA A 177 -4.56 -4.94 -8.99
C ALA A 177 -5.50 -3.77 -9.33
N ILE A 178 -6.03 -3.70 -10.56
CA ILE A 178 -7.06 -2.73 -10.96
C ILE A 178 -8.29 -2.88 -10.04
N ASN A 179 -8.75 -4.11 -9.79
CA ASN A 179 -9.91 -4.34 -8.93
C ASN A 179 -9.62 -4.05 -7.46
N VAL A 180 -8.42 -4.34 -6.94
CA VAL A 180 -8.02 -3.88 -5.60
C VAL A 180 -8.18 -2.36 -5.48
N GLY A 181 -7.71 -1.58 -6.47
CA GLY A 181 -7.88 -0.13 -6.49
C GLY A 181 -9.34 0.30 -6.49
N ARG A 182 -10.11 -0.25 -7.42
CA ARG A 182 -11.54 0.08 -7.60
C ARG A 182 -12.38 -0.27 -6.35
N LEU A 183 -12.15 -1.43 -5.76
CA LEU A 183 -12.99 -1.91 -4.65
C LEU A 183 -12.57 -1.27 -3.33
N THR A 184 -11.29 -0.95 -3.14
CA THR A 184 -10.82 -0.15 -2.02
C THR A 184 -11.41 1.26 -2.07
N ALA A 185 -11.35 1.93 -3.21
CA ALA A 185 -11.99 3.23 -3.44
C ALA A 185 -13.52 3.14 -3.28
N GLY A 186 -14.13 2.11 -3.87
CA GLY A 186 -15.58 1.89 -3.85
C GLY A 186 -16.14 1.71 -2.44
N LEU A 187 -15.48 0.92 -1.59
CA LEU A 187 -15.90 0.78 -0.20
C LEU A 187 -15.68 2.09 0.59
N ALA A 188 -14.56 2.78 0.36
CA ALA A 188 -14.31 4.08 1.01
C ALA A 188 -15.37 5.13 0.63
N LEU A 189 -15.81 5.17 -0.62
CA LEU A 189 -16.93 6.00 -1.06
C LEU A 189 -18.20 5.66 -0.30
N ARG A 190 -18.55 4.37 -0.16
CA ARG A 190 -19.75 3.92 0.57
C ARG A 190 -19.69 4.25 2.06
N VAL A 191 -18.54 4.13 2.70
CA VAL A 191 -18.35 4.55 4.10
C VAL A 191 -18.64 6.05 4.28
N LYS A 192 -18.39 6.86 3.24
CA LYS A 192 -18.74 8.30 3.23
C LYS A 192 -20.14 8.59 2.70
N GLY A 193 -21.01 7.60 2.56
CA GLY A 193 -22.40 7.77 2.10
C GLY A 193 -22.55 8.03 0.60
N GLN A 194 -21.54 7.69 -0.21
CA GLN A 194 -21.56 7.82 -1.65
C GLN A 194 -21.67 6.45 -2.33
N GLU A 195 -22.07 6.41 -3.60
CA GLU A 195 -22.05 5.15 -4.36
C GLU A 195 -20.63 4.77 -4.77
N GLY A 196 -20.33 3.47 -4.71
CA GLY A 196 -19.03 2.93 -5.10
C GLY A 196 -19.12 1.44 -5.45
N PRO A 197 -18.27 0.95 -6.36
CA PRO A 197 -18.28 -0.44 -6.79
C PRO A 197 -17.81 -1.38 -5.68
N LEU A 198 -18.46 -2.56 -5.56
CA LEU A 198 -18.05 -3.67 -4.69
C LEU A 198 -17.98 -5.00 -5.45
N THR A 199 -18.13 -4.96 -6.79
CA THR A 199 -18.11 -6.15 -7.63
C THR A 199 -16.86 -6.14 -8.51
N TYR A 200 -16.20 -7.28 -8.58
CA TYR A 200 -15.07 -7.53 -9.48
C TYR A 200 -15.50 -7.31 -10.93
N MET A 201 -14.64 -6.70 -11.73
CA MET A 201 -14.92 -6.42 -13.14
C MET A 201 -13.71 -6.85 -14.00
N GLU A 202 -14.00 -7.55 -15.07
CA GLU A 202 -13.04 -7.83 -16.14
C GLU A 202 -13.19 -6.78 -17.24
N ASP A 203 -12.28 -5.80 -17.27
CA ASP A 203 -12.27 -4.71 -18.23
C ASP A 203 -10.93 -4.67 -18.96
N GLN A 204 -10.88 -5.29 -20.12
CA GLN A 204 -9.68 -5.39 -20.93
C GLN A 204 -9.24 -4.03 -21.50
N GLU A 205 -10.18 -3.15 -21.79
CA GLU A 205 -9.85 -1.82 -22.32
C GLU A 205 -9.18 -0.96 -21.23
N LEU A 206 -9.72 -0.99 -20.02
CA LEU A 206 -9.14 -0.33 -18.86
C LEU A 206 -7.75 -0.90 -18.53
N LEU A 207 -7.58 -2.22 -18.59
CA LEU A 207 -6.30 -2.89 -18.35
C LEU A 207 -5.25 -2.42 -19.36
N VAL A 208 -5.57 -2.42 -20.64
CA VAL A 208 -4.63 -1.98 -21.72
C VAL A 208 -4.26 -0.52 -21.50
N ARG A 209 -5.24 0.37 -21.31
CA ARG A 209 -5.04 1.82 -21.12
C ARG A 209 -4.14 2.12 -19.92
N ILE A 210 -4.38 1.47 -18.77
CA ILE A 210 -3.58 1.66 -17.57
C ILE A 210 -2.16 1.13 -17.76
N ARG A 211 -2.00 -0.06 -18.35
CA ARG A 211 -0.70 -0.66 -18.63
C ARG A 211 0.16 0.23 -19.55
N GLU A 212 -0.42 0.76 -20.61
CA GLU A 212 0.27 1.68 -21.52
C GLU A 212 0.72 2.97 -20.82
N ARG A 213 -0.12 3.52 -19.92
CA ARG A 213 0.24 4.67 -19.09
C ARG A 213 1.49 4.35 -18.26
N ILE A 214 1.53 3.21 -17.60
CA ILE A 214 2.67 2.79 -16.75
C ILE A 214 3.94 2.58 -17.59
N PHE A 215 3.83 1.98 -18.77
CA PHE A 215 4.99 1.82 -19.67
C PHE A 215 5.58 3.15 -20.09
N ARG A 216 4.74 4.14 -20.43
CA ARG A 216 5.23 5.49 -20.78
C ARG A 216 5.92 6.16 -19.59
N GLU A 217 5.33 6.07 -18.41
CA GLU A 217 5.91 6.65 -17.19
C GLU A 217 7.22 5.96 -16.78
N LYS A 218 7.27 4.62 -16.87
CA LYS A 218 8.50 3.83 -16.61
C LYS A 218 9.61 4.25 -17.56
N LYS A 219 9.36 4.32 -18.85
CA LYS A 219 10.33 4.76 -19.86
C LYS A 219 10.84 6.17 -19.56
N ALA A 220 9.95 7.12 -19.27
CA ALA A 220 10.34 8.48 -18.91
C ALA A 220 11.12 8.56 -17.59
N TRP A 221 10.88 7.66 -16.65
CA TRP A 221 11.65 7.53 -15.41
C TRP A 221 13.05 6.98 -15.68
N GLU A 222 13.17 5.90 -16.47
CA GLU A 222 14.44 5.29 -16.86
C GLU A 222 15.33 6.28 -17.63
N GLU A 223 14.75 7.07 -18.54
CA GLU A 223 15.47 8.12 -19.29
C GLU A 223 16.04 9.22 -18.37
N ARG A 224 15.34 9.60 -17.28
CA ARG A 224 15.78 10.63 -16.34
C ARG A 224 16.81 10.13 -15.33
N HIS A 225 16.75 8.87 -14.91
CA HIS A 225 17.57 8.34 -13.82
C HIS A 225 18.66 7.38 -14.30
N GLY A 226 18.65 6.97 -15.58
CA GLY A 226 19.58 6.00 -16.16
C GLY A 226 19.37 4.58 -15.64
N ALA A 227 19.76 3.58 -16.41
CA ALA A 227 19.68 2.18 -15.99
C ALA A 227 20.62 1.81 -14.83
N LYS A 228 21.47 2.74 -14.38
CA LYS A 228 22.60 2.51 -13.46
C LYS A 228 22.38 2.91 -11.99
N GLU A 229 21.26 3.50 -11.62
CA GLU A 229 21.08 3.98 -10.23
C GLU A 229 20.96 2.85 -9.17
N PHE A 230 20.88 1.59 -9.59
CA PHE A 230 20.83 0.44 -8.70
C PHE A 230 22.17 -0.21 -8.36
N GLU A 231 23.24 0.11 -9.11
CA GLU A 231 24.58 -0.44 -8.86
C GLU A 231 25.42 0.39 -7.88
N SER A 232 24.97 1.56 -7.46
CA SER A 232 25.79 2.53 -6.72
C SER A 232 25.24 3.00 -5.37
N ARG A 233 24.36 2.25 -4.71
CA ARG A 233 24.06 2.50 -3.29
C ARG A 233 24.99 1.67 -2.41
N PRO A 234 25.83 2.31 -1.58
CA PRO A 234 26.68 1.62 -0.62
C PRO A 234 25.88 0.85 0.41
#